data_c772c1a5e65afc93c209d77008085148
#
_entry.id   c772c1a5e65afc93c209d77008085148
#
_cell.length_a   1.000
_cell.length_b   1.000
_cell.length_c   1.000
_cell.angle_alpha   90.00
_cell.angle_beta   90.00
_cell.angle_gamma   90.00
#
_symmetry.space_group_name_H-M   'P 1'
#
loop_
_entity.id
_entity.type
_entity.pdbx_description
1 polymer ?
#
loop_
_entity_poly.entity_id
_entity_poly.type
_entity_poly.pdbx_seq_one_letter_code
_entity_poly.pdbx_strand_id
1 'polypeptide(L)'
;VQMVMQQKDVNLAGPVKVLSEGEYPKRYAGVYHRPEESRKIFEDRGWSEVAALQLRNPMHRSHEYLCKIAVEVCDGVYIHSLVGNLKPGDIPASVRVECIDALVKNYFVEKNVVQGGYPLDMRYAGPREGLLHAVFRQNYGCSRMIIGRDHAGVGDFYGMFEAQTIFDKIPHPSEEGKALLCKPLKIDWTFYCHKCDGMASLRTCPHGKEDRVLLSGTMLRKMLSEGGDLPDHFGRDEVVEILRKYYEGVTDKVEIKTHKAATGQ
;
A
#
# COMPACT_ATOMS: atom_id res chain seq x y z
N VAL A 1 -21.26 -2.46 1.27
CA VAL A 1 -22.66 -2.02 1.20
C VAL A 1 -23.40 -2.36 2.50
N GLN A 2 -23.44 -3.62 2.95
CA GLN A 2 -24.16 -4.01 4.18
C GLN A 2 -23.77 -3.21 5.42
N MET A 3 -22.47 -2.99 5.68
CA MET A 3 -22.00 -2.17 6.80
C MET A 3 -22.50 -0.72 6.72
N VAL A 4 -22.58 -0.13 5.52
CA VAL A 4 -23.09 1.23 5.33
C VAL A 4 -24.60 1.26 5.54
N MET A 5 -25.34 0.26 5.07
CA MET A 5 -26.79 0.16 5.26
C MET A 5 -27.21 -0.11 6.72
N GLN A 6 -26.28 -0.59 7.55
CA GLN A 6 -26.51 -0.81 8.99
C GLN A 6 -26.14 0.43 9.85
N GLN A 7 -25.56 1.48 9.26
CA GLN A 7 -25.30 2.72 9.98
C GLN A 7 -26.62 3.39 10.38
N LYS A 8 -26.57 4.09 11.54
CA LYS A 8 -27.68 4.92 11.99
C LYS A 8 -27.76 6.19 11.13
N ASP A 9 -28.95 6.80 11.10
CA ASP A 9 -29.23 7.99 10.28
C ASP A 9 -28.56 9.28 10.79
N VAL A 10 -28.05 9.26 12.03
CA VAL A 10 -27.43 10.42 12.68
C VAL A 10 -25.91 10.28 12.71
N ASN A 11 -25.21 11.27 12.16
CA ASN A 11 -23.76 11.41 12.28
C ASN A 11 -23.43 12.47 13.35
N LEU A 12 -22.52 12.12 14.26
CA LEU A 12 -22.01 13.05 15.27
C LEU A 12 -20.67 13.62 14.79
N ALA A 13 -20.52 14.94 14.91
CA ALA A 13 -19.27 15.63 14.61
C ALA A 13 -18.99 16.67 15.71
N GLY A 14 -17.72 16.86 16.04
CA GLY A 14 -17.28 17.83 17.03
C GLY A 14 -15.86 17.56 17.52
N PRO A 15 -15.36 18.36 18.45
CA PRO A 15 -14.09 18.09 19.12
C PRO A 15 -14.13 16.75 19.83
N VAL A 16 -13.07 15.94 19.65
CA VAL A 16 -12.94 14.64 20.28
C VAL A 16 -11.66 14.57 21.12
N LYS A 17 -11.68 13.73 22.17
CA LYS A 17 -10.49 13.36 22.93
C LYS A 17 -10.22 11.88 22.74
N VAL A 18 -9.00 11.54 22.34
CA VAL A 18 -8.55 10.16 22.27
C VAL A 18 -8.29 9.66 23.68
N LEU A 19 -9.01 8.65 24.13
CA LEU A 19 -8.86 8.06 25.45
C LEU A 19 -7.76 7.01 25.49
N SER A 20 -7.53 6.31 24.39
CA SER A 20 -6.53 5.27 24.27
C SER A 20 -6.17 5.04 22.81
N GLU A 21 -4.91 4.75 22.53
CA GLU A 21 -4.42 4.27 21.23
C GLU A 21 -4.45 2.73 21.14
N GLY A 22 -5.07 2.09 22.15
CA GLY A 22 -5.09 0.64 22.25
C GLY A 22 -3.68 0.05 22.48
N GLU A 23 -3.46 -1.14 21.95
CA GLU A 23 -2.17 -1.84 22.08
C GLU A 23 -1.20 -1.56 20.92
N TYR A 24 -1.61 -0.80 19.91
CA TYR A 24 -0.81 -0.57 18.70
C TYR A 24 0.59 -0.01 18.98
N PRO A 25 0.78 1.02 19.81
CA PRO A 25 2.11 1.56 20.09
C PRO A 25 3.05 0.53 20.72
N LYS A 26 2.53 -0.32 21.60
CA LYS A 26 3.30 -1.38 22.28
C LYS A 26 3.57 -2.55 21.33
N ARG A 27 2.52 -3.00 20.62
CA ARG A 27 2.58 -4.19 19.74
C ARG A 27 3.46 -3.98 18.52
N TYR A 28 3.51 -2.75 18.01
CA TYR A 28 4.28 -2.37 16.82
C TYR A 28 5.31 -1.29 17.16
N ALA A 29 5.97 -1.43 18.31
CA ALA A 29 7.04 -0.53 18.73
C ALA A 29 8.13 -0.43 17.64
N GLY A 30 8.56 0.81 17.32
CA GLY A 30 9.52 1.08 16.25
C GLY A 30 8.91 1.16 14.83
N VAL A 31 7.64 0.72 14.67
CA VAL A 31 6.92 0.79 13.40
C VAL A 31 5.69 1.71 13.52
N TYR A 32 4.97 1.64 14.64
CA TYR A 32 3.87 2.56 14.90
C TYR A 32 4.39 3.98 15.11
N HIS A 33 3.92 4.92 14.31
CA HIS A 33 4.22 6.34 14.47
C HIS A 33 2.93 7.15 14.58
N ARG A 34 2.94 8.17 15.43
CA ARG A 34 1.96 9.25 15.38
C ARG A 34 2.34 10.24 14.28
N PRO A 35 1.39 11.09 13.82
CA PRO A 35 1.69 12.10 12.82
C PRO A 35 2.86 13.03 13.16
N GLU A 36 2.95 13.46 14.42
CA GLU A 36 4.07 14.29 14.88
C GLU A 36 5.40 13.53 14.88
N GLU A 37 5.41 12.26 15.21
CA GLU A 37 6.61 11.43 15.22
C GLU A 37 7.16 11.21 13.80
N SER A 38 6.27 10.89 12.83
CA SER A 38 6.70 10.74 11.44
C SER A 38 7.24 12.06 10.85
N ARG A 39 6.59 13.19 11.14
CA ARG A 39 7.08 14.51 10.73
C ARG A 39 8.46 14.81 11.28
N LYS A 40 8.68 14.50 12.56
CA LYS A 40 10.00 14.65 13.18
C LYS A 40 11.06 13.76 12.53
N ILE A 41 10.73 12.51 12.24
CA ILE A 41 11.65 11.59 11.53
C ILE A 41 12.04 12.16 10.16
N PHE A 42 11.10 12.74 9.41
CA PHE A 42 11.37 13.32 8.10
C PHE A 42 12.23 14.58 8.23
N GLU A 43 11.95 15.44 9.22
CA GLU A 43 12.74 16.64 9.54
C GLU A 43 14.18 16.26 9.91
N ASP A 44 14.37 15.30 10.82
CA ASP A 44 15.68 14.83 11.28
C ASP A 44 16.51 14.20 10.14
N ARG A 45 15.85 13.69 9.10
CA ARG A 45 16.49 13.18 7.87
C ARG A 45 16.73 14.26 6.82
N GLY A 46 16.25 15.48 7.04
CA GLY A 46 16.33 16.58 6.08
C GLY A 46 15.41 16.40 4.86
N TRP A 47 14.33 15.62 5.00
CA TRP A 47 13.38 15.35 3.92
C TRP A 47 12.33 16.45 3.81
N SER A 48 12.18 17.04 2.65
CA SER A 48 11.16 18.04 2.29
C SER A 48 10.04 17.43 1.43
N GLU A 49 10.38 16.52 0.53
CA GLU A 49 9.42 15.77 -0.28
C GLU A 49 9.41 14.28 0.08
N VAL A 50 8.29 13.83 0.64
CA VAL A 50 8.12 12.44 1.10
C VAL A 50 6.96 11.78 0.37
N ALA A 51 7.23 10.66 -0.30
CA ALA A 51 6.17 9.85 -0.91
C ALA A 51 5.72 8.75 0.06
N ALA A 52 4.42 8.58 0.21
CA ALA A 52 3.85 7.48 0.98
C ALA A 52 3.40 6.33 0.07
N LEU A 53 3.73 5.10 0.46
CA LEU A 53 3.08 3.89 -0.06
C LEU A 53 2.15 3.33 1.00
N GLN A 54 0.83 3.28 0.72
CA GLN A 54 -0.08 2.50 1.54
C GLN A 54 0.01 1.02 1.18
N LEU A 55 0.21 0.17 2.18
CA LEU A 55 0.40 -1.25 1.97
C LEU A 55 -0.44 -2.08 2.94
N ARG A 56 -1.27 -3.00 2.41
CA ARG A 56 -2.00 -3.99 3.20
C ARG A 56 -1.65 -5.43 2.85
N ASN A 57 -0.93 -5.64 1.77
CA ASN A 57 -0.41 -6.95 1.35
C ASN A 57 1.07 -7.06 1.69
N PRO A 58 1.65 -8.27 1.72
CA PRO A 58 3.09 -8.42 1.72
C PRO A 58 3.72 -7.68 0.54
N MET A 59 4.85 -7.10 0.78
CA MET A 59 5.55 -6.31 -0.23
C MET A 59 6.20 -7.25 -1.25
N HIS A 60 5.78 -7.16 -2.51
CA HIS A 60 6.36 -7.88 -3.63
C HIS A 60 7.10 -6.92 -4.57
N ARG A 61 7.75 -7.43 -5.63
CA ARG A 61 8.62 -6.64 -6.51
C ARG A 61 7.94 -5.42 -7.15
N SER A 62 6.63 -5.49 -7.45
CA SER A 62 5.91 -4.28 -7.91
C SER A 62 5.89 -3.17 -6.87
N HIS A 63 5.63 -3.50 -5.59
CA HIS A 63 5.64 -2.49 -4.53
C HIS A 63 7.05 -1.93 -4.31
N GLU A 64 8.07 -2.79 -4.36
CA GLU A 64 9.47 -2.37 -4.33
C GLU A 64 9.77 -1.37 -5.45
N TYR A 65 9.34 -1.68 -6.68
CA TYR A 65 9.55 -0.82 -7.85
C TYR A 65 8.84 0.53 -7.70
N LEU A 66 7.59 0.54 -7.21
CA LEU A 66 6.87 1.77 -6.92
C LEU A 66 7.62 2.66 -5.92
N CYS A 67 8.16 2.06 -4.86
CA CYS A 67 8.96 2.80 -3.88
C CYS A 67 10.27 3.32 -4.48
N LYS A 68 10.95 2.56 -5.32
CA LYS A 68 12.18 2.99 -5.99
C LYS A 68 11.95 4.15 -6.95
N ILE A 69 10.83 4.13 -7.71
CA ILE A 69 10.43 5.30 -8.52
C ILE A 69 10.20 6.52 -7.61
N ALA A 70 9.56 6.33 -6.46
CA ALA A 70 9.30 7.44 -5.54
C ALA A 70 10.59 8.03 -4.97
N VAL A 71 11.58 7.21 -4.62
CA VAL A 71 12.88 7.65 -4.10
C VAL A 71 13.69 8.43 -5.15
N GLU A 72 13.51 8.17 -6.45
CA GLU A 72 14.17 8.94 -7.52
C GLU A 72 13.59 10.36 -7.70
N VAL A 73 12.37 10.62 -7.21
CA VAL A 73 11.67 11.89 -7.42
C VAL A 73 11.29 12.61 -6.13
N CYS A 74 11.58 12.01 -4.98
CA CYS A 74 11.38 12.56 -3.63
C CYS A 74 12.63 12.30 -2.78
N ASP A 75 12.73 12.96 -1.63
CA ASP A 75 13.85 12.76 -0.69
C ASP A 75 13.79 11.38 -0.02
N GLY A 76 12.57 10.84 0.13
CA GLY A 76 12.39 9.52 0.69
C GLY A 76 11.00 8.95 0.52
N VAL A 77 10.86 7.67 0.88
CA VAL A 77 9.58 6.96 0.87
C VAL A 77 9.19 6.48 2.26
N TYR A 78 7.93 6.74 2.62
CA TYR A 78 7.28 6.25 3.83
C TYR A 78 6.41 5.04 3.48
N ILE A 79 6.88 3.83 3.78
CA ILE A 79 6.11 2.59 3.59
C ILE A 79 5.15 2.46 4.76
N HIS A 80 3.90 2.88 4.55
CA HIS A 80 2.90 2.98 5.60
C HIS A 80 1.96 1.78 5.56
N SER A 81 2.36 0.71 6.26
CA SER A 81 1.64 -0.56 6.33
C SER A 81 0.45 -0.49 7.27
N LEU A 82 -0.67 -1.10 6.87
CA LEU A 82 -1.85 -1.20 7.72
C LEU A 82 -1.59 -2.21 8.86
N VAL A 83 -1.80 -1.79 10.09
CA VAL A 83 -1.71 -2.65 11.29
C VAL A 83 -3.06 -2.79 12.01
N GLY A 84 -4.12 -2.18 11.48
CA GLY A 84 -5.50 -2.31 11.96
C GLY A 84 -6.13 -3.67 11.64
N ASN A 85 -7.45 -3.74 11.75
CA ASN A 85 -8.20 -4.96 11.48
C ASN A 85 -8.11 -5.36 10.00
N LEU A 86 -7.97 -6.64 9.77
CA LEU A 86 -7.83 -7.23 8.44
C LEU A 86 -9.08 -8.04 8.08
N LYS A 87 -9.26 -8.25 6.79
CA LYS A 87 -10.26 -9.21 6.31
C LYS A 87 -9.81 -10.64 6.60
N PRO A 88 -10.75 -11.58 6.78
CA PRO A 88 -10.43 -13.01 6.74
C PRO A 88 -9.62 -13.37 5.48
N GLY A 89 -8.53 -14.11 5.66
CA GLY A 89 -7.61 -14.48 4.57
C GLY A 89 -6.52 -13.44 4.24
N ASP A 90 -6.49 -12.29 4.89
CA ASP A 90 -5.36 -11.38 4.81
C ASP A 90 -4.21 -11.87 5.72
N ILE A 91 -2.97 -11.64 5.28
CA ILE A 91 -1.77 -12.01 6.04
C ILE A 91 -1.64 -11.08 7.25
N PRO A 92 -1.37 -11.60 8.46
CA PRO A 92 -1.22 -10.81 9.68
C PRO A 92 -0.24 -9.65 9.55
N ALA A 93 -0.50 -8.56 10.26
CA ALA A 93 0.34 -7.36 10.21
C ALA A 93 1.79 -7.65 10.66
N SER A 94 2.00 -8.52 11.65
CA SER A 94 3.35 -8.93 12.09
C SER A 94 4.17 -9.56 10.97
N VAL A 95 3.58 -10.49 10.21
CA VAL A 95 4.26 -11.14 9.07
C VAL A 95 4.55 -10.13 7.96
N ARG A 96 3.62 -9.18 7.71
CA ARG A 96 3.83 -8.14 6.70
C ARG A 96 4.93 -7.16 7.10
N VAL A 97 5.02 -6.80 8.38
CA VAL A 97 6.10 -5.97 8.91
C VAL A 97 7.44 -6.68 8.70
N GLU A 98 7.54 -7.96 9.04
CA GLU A 98 8.75 -8.77 8.82
C GLU A 98 9.15 -8.83 7.34
N CYS A 99 8.18 -9.01 6.42
CA CYS A 99 8.44 -8.96 4.99
C CYS A 99 8.99 -7.61 4.52
N ILE A 100 8.46 -6.51 5.06
CA ILE A 100 8.92 -5.16 4.72
C ILE A 100 10.33 -4.93 5.27
N ASP A 101 10.61 -5.33 6.51
CA ASP A 101 11.93 -5.22 7.15
C ASP A 101 12.98 -5.96 6.35
N ALA A 102 12.71 -7.22 5.96
CA ALA A 102 13.61 -8.02 5.13
C ALA A 102 13.90 -7.34 3.79
N LEU A 103 12.86 -6.76 3.17
CA LEU A 103 13.00 -6.11 1.87
C LEU A 103 13.75 -4.78 1.97
N VAL A 104 13.45 -3.96 2.97
CA VAL A 104 14.14 -2.69 3.21
C VAL A 104 15.61 -2.93 3.50
N LYS A 105 15.94 -3.86 4.38
CA LYS A 105 17.31 -4.21 4.76
C LYS A 105 18.17 -4.66 3.59
N ASN A 106 17.62 -5.44 2.66
CA ASN A 106 18.40 -6.09 1.60
C ASN A 106 18.37 -5.34 0.26
N TYR A 107 17.32 -4.52 0.00
CA TYR A 107 17.07 -3.99 -1.34
C TYR A 107 16.84 -2.48 -1.42
N PHE A 108 16.93 -1.76 -0.30
CA PHE A 108 16.83 -0.30 -0.26
C PHE A 108 18.06 0.34 0.37
N VAL A 109 18.29 1.59 0.01
CA VAL A 109 19.22 2.45 0.74
C VAL A 109 18.49 2.94 1.99
N GLU A 110 18.89 2.46 3.15
CA GLU A 110 18.19 2.64 4.44
C GLU A 110 17.83 4.10 4.74
N LYS A 111 18.74 5.02 4.46
CA LYS A 111 18.51 6.46 4.71
C LYS A 111 17.36 7.06 3.88
N ASN A 112 16.92 6.40 2.81
CA ASN A 112 15.89 6.89 1.90
C ASN A 112 14.51 6.25 2.16
N VAL A 113 14.39 5.39 3.19
CA VAL A 113 13.16 4.65 3.49
C VAL A 113 12.82 4.74 4.97
N VAL A 114 11.55 4.95 5.28
CA VAL A 114 10.99 4.79 6.63
C VAL A 114 9.81 3.85 6.54
N GLN A 115 9.78 2.83 7.39
CA GLN A 115 8.61 1.99 7.58
C GLN A 115 7.73 2.56 8.69
N GLY A 116 6.42 2.59 8.47
CA GLY A 116 5.44 2.97 9.47
C GLY A 116 4.25 2.04 9.55
N GLY A 117 3.64 1.96 10.72
CA GLY A 117 2.42 1.20 11.00
C GLY A 117 1.23 2.12 11.20
N TYR A 118 0.08 1.76 10.63
CA TYR A 118 -1.12 2.57 10.62
C TYR A 118 -2.38 1.76 10.96
N PRO A 119 -3.04 2.05 12.10
CA PRO A 119 -4.20 1.28 12.56
C PRO A 119 -5.49 1.70 11.85
N LEU A 120 -5.54 1.56 10.53
CA LEU A 120 -6.71 1.88 9.70
C LEU A 120 -7.50 0.62 9.38
N ASP A 121 -8.82 0.71 9.49
CA ASP A 121 -9.77 -0.24 8.94
C ASP A 121 -10.23 0.25 7.56
N MET A 122 -9.79 -0.42 6.50
CA MET A 122 -10.15 -0.04 5.13
C MET A 122 -11.65 -0.19 4.87
N ARG A 123 -12.22 0.73 4.11
CA ARG A 123 -13.62 0.74 3.68
C ARG A 123 -13.81 0.18 2.28
N TYR A 124 -12.75 0.06 1.49
CA TYR A 124 -12.78 -0.38 0.09
C TYR A 124 -13.69 0.49 -0.78
N ALA A 125 -13.65 1.79 -0.53
CA ALA A 125 -14.45 2.80 -1.25
C ALA A 125 -13.73 3.37 -2.49
N GLY A 126 -12.70 2.69 -2.98
CA GLY A 126 -11.99 3.01 -4.21
C GLY A 126 -11.47 4.45 -4.27
N PRO A 127 -11.89 5.24 -5.28
CA PRO A 127 -11.39 6.59 -5.49
C PRO A 127 -11.54 7.52 -4.29
N ARG A 128 -12.68 7.47 -3.60
CA ARG A 128 -12.92 8.32 -2.41
C ARG A 128 -12.02 7.94 -1.24
N GLU A 129 -11.78 6.64 -1.06
CA GLU A 129 -10.84 6.19 -0.05
C GLU A 129 -9.40 6.53 -0.44
N GLY A 130 -9.06 6.54 -1.73
CA GLY A 130 -7.78 7.03 -2.22
C GLY A 130 -7.51 8.48 -1.81
N LEU A 131 -8.51 9.36 -1.91
CA LEU A 131 -8.43 10.74 -1.41
C LEU A 131 -8.24 10.79 0.11
N LEU A 132 -9.05 10.01 0.86
CA LEU A 132 -8.93 9.93 2.31
C LEU A 132 -7.54 9.44 2.74
N HIS A 133 -6.99 8.47 2.04
CA HIS A 133 -5.63 7.99 2.27
C HIS A 133 -4.57 9.08 2.06
N ALA A 134 -4.76 9.96 1.08
CA ALA A 134 -3.87 11.09 0.85
C ALA A 134 -3.99 12.16 1.96
N VAL A 135 -5.21 12.43 2.44
CA VAL A 135 -5.43 13.32 3.61
C VAL A 135 -4.70 12.79 4.83
N PHE A 136 -4.82 11.50 5.12
CA PHE A 136 -4.08 10.90 6.24
C PHE A 136 -2.57 11.06 6.07
N ARG A 137 -2.01 10.80 4.88
CA ARG A 137 -0.56 10.93 4.65
C ARG A 137 -0.09 12.37 4.70
N GLN A 138 -0.94 13.31 4.31
CA GLN A 138 -0.67 14.74 4.55
C GLN A 138 -0.51 15.03 6.05
N ASN A 139 -1.38 14.46 6.90
CA ASN A 139 -1.26 14.61 8.35
C ASN A 139 0.03 14.00 8.89
N TYR A 140 0.49 12.90 8.32
CA TYR A 140 1.78 12.26 8.65
C TYR A 140 3.01 12.98 8.06
N GLY A 141 2.82 14.08 7.30
CA GLY A 141 3.91 14.88 6.74
C GLY A 141 4.34 14.50 5.33
N CYS A 142 3.60 13.61 4.65
CA CYS A 142 3.92 13.24 3.28
C CYS A 142 3.38 14.26 2.28
N SER A 143 4.22 14.68 1.32
CA SER A 143 3.87 15.60 0.23
C SER A 143 3.32 14.87 -1.01
N ARG A 144 3.59 13.58 -1.13
CA ARG A 144 3.16 12.72 -2.23
C ARG A 144 2.53 11.44 -1.71
N MET A 145 1.59 10.89 -2.47
CA MET A 145 1.07 9.55 -2.23
C MET A 145 1.09 8.72 -3.50
N ILE A 146 1.69 7.55 -3.44
CA ILE A 146 1.69 6.60 -4.55
C ILE A 146 0.28 6.06 -4.74
N ILE A 147 -0.32 6.34 -5.89
CA ILE A 147 -1.61 5.81 -6.31
C ILE A 147 -1.38 4.89 -7.49
N GLY A 148 -1.36 3.61 -7.21
CA GLY A 148 -1.24 2.57 -8.22
C GLY A 148 -2.59 2.17 -8.81
N ARG A 149 -2.58 1.08 -9.56
CA ARG A 149 -3.79 0.46 -10.10
C ARG A 149 -4.70 -0.05 -8.98
N ASP A 150 -6.01 0.11 -9.14
CA ASP A 150 -7.07 -0.41 -8.24
C ASP A 150 -6.84 -0.04 -6.77
N HIS A 151 -6.42 1.21 -6.53
CA HIS A 151 -6.14 1.68 -5.18
C HIS A 151 -7.41 1.71 -4.33
N ALA A 152 -7.40 0.97 -3.22
CA ALA A 152 -8.53 0.81 -2.30
C ALA A 152 -9.82 0.26 -2.94
N GLY A 153 -9.73 -0.39 -4.10
CA GLY A 153 -10.85 -1.01 -4.78
C GLY A 153 -11.30 -2.31 -4.14
N VAL A 154 -12.48 -2.79 -4.59
CA VAL A 154 -13.05 -4.09 -4.21
C VAL A 154 -13.76 -4.70 -5.41
N GLY A 155 -13.44 -5.93 -5.73
CA GLY A 155 -13.99 -6.61 -6.91
C GLY A 155 -13.79 -5.79 -8.17
N ASP A 156 -14.80 -5.71 -9.00
CA ASP A 156 -14.80 -4.97 -10.26
C ASP A 156 -15.69 -3.70 -10.20
N PHE A 157 -15.92 -3.14 -8.98
CA PHE A 157 -16.82 -1.99 -8.78
C PHE A 157 -16.26 -0.66 -9.28
N TYR A 158 -14.94 -0.53 -9.37
CA TYR A 158 -14.26 0.70 -9.76
C TYR A 158 -13.35 0.46 -10.96
N GLY A 159 -13.18 1.48 -11.79
CA GLY A 159 -12.19 1.44 -12.87
C GLY A 159 -10.77 1.37 -12.33
N MET A 160 -9.88 0.67 -13.03
CA MET A 160 -8.51 0.36 -12.58
C MET A 160 -7.70 1.59 -12.18
N PHE A 161 -7.93 2.75 -12.80
CA PHE A 161 -7.21 4.00 -12.54
C PHE A 161 -8.12 5.13 -12.02
N GLU A 162 -9.35 4.80 -11.65
CA GLU A 162 -10.33 5.79 -11.19
C GLU A 162 -9.87 6.50 -9.92
N ALA A 163 -9.13 5.79 -9.06
CA ALA A 163 -8.50 6.38 -7.88
C ALA A 163 -7.38 7.39 -8.23
N GLN A 164 -6.84 7.38 -9.45
CA GLN A 164 -5.90 8.40 -9.91
C GLN A 164 -6.62 9.64 -10.46
N THR A 165 -7.70 9.43 -11.23
CA THR A 165 -8.41 10.51 -11.92
C THR A 165 -9.27 11.35 -10.98
N ILE A 166 -9.67 10.82 -9.82
CA ILE A 166 -10.43 11.60 -8.84
C ILE A 166 -9.63 12.80 -8.32
N PHE A 167 -8.31 12.72 -8.26
CA PHE A 167 -7.44 13.83 -7.83
C PHE A 167 -7.49 15.03 -8.79
N ASP A 168 -7.83 14.81 -10.07
CA ASP A 168 -7.94 15.88 -11.06
C ASP A 168 -9.17 16.77 -10.80
N LYS A 169 -10.08 16.35 -9.92
CA LYS A 169 -11.25 17.10 -9.48
C LYS A 169 -11.01 17.92 -8.20
N ILE A 170 -9.81 17.81 -7.61
CA ILE A 170 -9.46 18.55 -6.40
C ILE A 170 -9.00 19.96 -6.79
N PRO A 171 -9.55 21.04 -6.15
CA PRO A 171 -9.13 22.41 -6.41
C PRO A 171 -7.63 22.62 -6.19
N HIS A 172 -7.04 23.57 -6.93
CA HIS A 172 -5.65 23.93 -6.73
C HIS A 172 -5.45 24.60 -5.34
N PRO A 173 -4.30 24.39 -4.66
CA PRO A 173 -4.02 24.94 -3.32
C PRO A 173 -4.18 26.47 -3.19
N SER A 174 -4.02 27.23 -4.28
CA SER A 174 -4.24 28.67 -4.30
C SER A 174 -5.71 29.11 -4.20
N GLU A 175 -6.65 28.16 -4.36
CA GLU A 175 -8.07 28.42 -4.27
C GLU A 175 -8.56 28.17 -2.83
N GLU A 176 -8.80 29.24 -2.07
CA GLU A 176 -9.45 29.26 -0.75
C GLU A 176 -8.83 28.48 0.41
N GLY A 177 -7.57 28.06 0.35
CA GLY A 177 -6.86 27.41 1.47
C GLY A 177 -7.39 26.03 1.89
N LYS A 178 -8.24 25.41 1.08
CA LYS A 178 -8.90 24.11 1.37
C LYS A 178 -8.37 22.94 0.56
N ALA A 179 -7.29 23.11 -0.19
CA ALA A 179 -6.80 22.09 -1.10
C ALA A 179 -6.01 20.99 -0.38
N LEU A 180 -6.06 19.79 -0.96
CA LEU A 180 -5.21 18.68 -0.57
C LEU A 180 -3.77 18.96 -1.04
N LEU A 181 -2.84 19.08 -0.09
CA LEU A 181 -1.41 19.34 -0.37
C LEU A 181 -0.66 18.06 -0.76
N CYS A 182 -1.07 16.92 -0.23
CA CYS A 182 -0.49 15.62 -0.60
C CYS A 182 -0.91 15.23 -2.02
N LYS A 183 -0.02 15.38 -2.99
CA LYS A 183 -0.29 15.15 -4.42
C LYS A 183 -0.18 13.66 -4.77
N PRO A 184 -0.98 13.15 -5.73
CA PRO A 184 -0.85 11.78 -6.18
C PRO A 184 0.41 11.60 -7.02
N LEU A 185 1.18 10.55 -6.75
CA LEU A 185 2.17 10.00 -7.65
C LEU A 185 1.49 8.89 -8.43
N LYS A 186 1.01 9.22 -9.63
CA LYS A 186 0.21 8.34 -10.50
C LYS A 186 1.13 7.40 -11.27
N ILE A 187 1.23 6.14 -10.84
CA ILE A 187 2.05 5.14 -11.49
C ILE A 187 1.14 4.11 -12.17
N ASP A 188 1.51 3.73 -13.37
CA ASP A 188 0.77 2.78 -14.19
C ASP A 188 0.95 1.34 -13.69
N TRP A 189 0.31 0.40 -14.35
CA TRP A 189 0.40 -1.01 -14.04
C TRP A 189 1.84 -1.52 -14.17
N THR A 190 2.38 -2.03 -13.09
CA THR A 190 3.76 -2.53 -13.02
C THR A 190 3.80 -4.06 -13.08
N PHE A 191 4.80 -4.60 -13.76
CA PHE A 191 5.04 -6.02 -13.98
C PHE A 191 6.54 -6.27 -14.15
N TYR A 192 6.95 -7.53 -14.03
CA TYR A 192 8.26 -7.94 -14.52
C TYR A 192 8.15 -8.28 -16.01
N CYS A 193 9.11 -7.84 -16.81
CA CYS A 193 9.19 -8.16 -18.23
C CYS A 193 10.44 -8.99 -18.51
N HIS A 194 10.25 -10.19 -19.07
CA HIS A 194 11.37 -11.09 -19.38
C HIS A 194 12.32 -10.52 -20.45
N LYS A 195 11.80 -9.80 -21.44
CA LYS A 195 12.64 -9.16 -22.47
C LYS A 195 13.39 -7.92 -21.98
N CYS A 196 12.79 -7.16 -21.04
CA CYS A 196 13.50 -6.05 -20.41
C CYS A 196 14.45 -6.54 -19.31
N ASP A 197 14.33 -7.78 -18.89
CA ASP A 197 15.01 -8.37 -17.73
C ASP A 197 14.88 -7.51 -16.48
N GLY A 198 13.64 -7.01 -16.22
CA GLY A 198 13.41 -6.11 -15.10
C GLY A 198 11.98 -5.69 -14.89
N MET A 199 11.78 -4.93 -13.80
CA MET A 199 10.49 -4.31 -13.50
C MET A 199 10.21 -3.17 -14.47
N ALA A 200 8.98 -3.12 -14.96
CA ALA A 200 8.52 -2.10 -15.90
C ALA A 200 7.03 -1.77 -15.67
N SER A 201 6.51 -0.79 -16.39
CA SER A 201 5.10 -0.47 -16.43
C SER A 201 4.59 -0.45 -17.87
N LEU A 202 3.27 -0.34 -18.07
CA LEU A 202 2.70 -0.16 -19.40
C LEU A 202 3.21 1.10 -20.12
N ARG A 203 3.70 2.08 -19.38
CA ARG A 203 4.26 3.33 -19.92
C ARG A 203 5.74 3.21 -20.31
N THR A 204 6.47 2.23 -19.77
CA THR A 204 7.93 2.12 -19.91
C THR A 204 8.37 0.90 -20.69
N CYS A 205 7.48 -0.09 -20.94
CA CYS A 205 7.80 -1.34 -21.60
C CYS A 205 7.05 -1.48 -22.94
N PRO A 206 7.76 -1.64 -24.07
CA PRO A 206 7.14 -1.82 -25.40
C PRO A 206 6.72 -3.28 -25.67
N HIS A 207 7.09 -4.24 -24.83
CA HIS A 207 6.85 -5.67 -25.09
C HIS A 207 5.40 -6.09 -24.82
N GLY A 208 4.99 -7.21 -25.41
CA GLY A 208 3.65 -7.75 -25.32
C GLY A 208 3.31 -8.41 -23.97
N LYS A 209 2.06 -8.89 -23.85
CA LYS A 209 1.57 -9.53 -22.61
C LYS A 209 2.30 -10.84 -22.33
N GLU A 210 2.71 -11.55 -23.36
CA GLU A 210 3.42 -12.83 -23.32
C GLU A 210 4.76 -12.75 -22.60
N ASP A 211 5.37 -11.58 -22.59
CA ASP A 211 6.67 -11.34 -21.95
C ASP A 211 6.53 -10.85 -20.48
N ARG A 212 5.32 -10.73 -19.94
CA ARG A 212 5.04 -10.08 -18.68
C ARG A 212 4.63 -11.06 -17.57
N VAL A 213 5.27 -10.97 -16.44
CA VAL A 213 4.81 -11.61 -15.20
C VAL A 213 3.97 -10.59 -14.42
N LEU A 214 2.68 -10.88 -14.29
CA LEU A 214 1.75 -10.03 -13.55
C LEU A 214 1.87 -10.32 -12.06
N LEU A 215 2.11 -9.27 -11.30
CA LEU A 215 2.31 -9.35 -9.85
C LEU A 215 1.08 -8.78 -9.13
N SER A 216 0.39 -9.62 -8.34
CA SER A 216 -0.71 -9.14 -7.48
C SER A 216 -0.69 -9.85 -6.13
N GLY A 217 -0.97 -9.09 -5.07
CA GLY A 217 -1.03 -9.66 -3.71
C GLY A 217 -2.12 -10.72 -3.55
N THR A 218 -3.19 -10.68 -4.35
CA THR A 218 -4.25 -11.71 -4.35
C THR A 218 -3.74 -13.01 -4.94
N MET A 219 -3.04 -12.95 -6.07
CA MET A 219 -2.43 -14.15 -6.68
C MET A 219 -1.36 -14.75 -5.77
N LEU A 220 -0.49 -13.91 -5.18
CA LEU A 220 0.50 -14.37 -4.21
C LEU A 220 -0.14 -15.20 -3.09
N ARG A 221 -1.16 -14.64 -2.44
CA ARG A 221 -1.86 -15.32 -1.34
C ARG A 221 -2.48 -16.64 -1.79
N LYS A 222 -3.13 -16.65 -2.96
CA LYS A 222 -3.76 -17.85 -3.51
C LYS A 222 -2.73 -18.95 -3.75
N MET A 223 -1.66 -18.65 -4.47
CA MET A 223 -0.63 -19.64 -4.80
C MET A 223 0.03 -20.22 -3.56
N LEU A 224 0.40 -19.36 -2.59
CA LEU A 224 1.01 -19.82 -1.33
C LEU A 224 0.03 -20.60 -0.45
N SER A 225 -1.26 -20.21 -0.39
CA SER A 225 -2.26 -20.96 0.38
C SER A 225 -2.56 -22.34 -0.21
N GLU A 226 -2.35 -22.52 -1.51
CA GLU A 226 -2.53 -23.79 -2.23
C GLU A 226 -1.23 -24.64 -2.20
N GLY A 227 -0.13 -24.13 -1.65
CA GLY A 227 1.18 -24.80 -1.62
C GLY A 227 1.88 -24.80 -2.97
N GLY A 228 1.48 -23.90 -3.88
CA GLY A 228 2.05 -23.77 -5.21
C GLY A 228 3.35 -22.96 -5.24
N ASP A 229 4.13 -23.17 -6.29
CA ASP A 229 5.32 -22.36 -6.56
C ASP A 229 4.94 -20.99 -7.12
N LEU A 230 5.68 -19.98 -6.68
CA LEU A 230 5.53 -18.63 -7.23
C LEU A 230 6.30 -18.54 -8.56
N PRO A 231 5.78 -17.78 -9.54
CA PRO A 231 6.54 -17.48 -10.74
C PRO A 231 7.86 -16.79 -10.40
N ASP A 232 8.89 -17.07 -11.18
CA ASP A 232 10.17 -16.38 -11.07
C ASP A 232 9.96 -14.87 -11.09
N HIS A 233 10.77 -14.14 -10.32
CA HIS A 233 10.72 -12.68 -10.21
C HIS A 233 9.44 -12.09 -9.57
N PHE A 234 8.57 -12.93 -8.98
CA PHE A 234 7.38 -12.44 -8.29
C PHE A 234 7.71 -11.69 -7.00
N GLY A 235 8.55 -12.27 -6.16
CA GLY A 235 9.00 -11.73 -4.88
C GLY A 235 10.52 -11.80 -4.75
N ARG A 236 11.04 -11.27 -3.67
CA ARG A 236 12.40 -11.52 -3.21
C ARG A 236 12.41 -12.77 -2.36
N ASP A 237 13.47 -13.55 -2.44
CA ASP A 237 13.55 -14.88 -1.81
C ASP A 237 13.31 -14.81 -0.30
N GLU A 238 13.87 -13.81 0.38
CA GLU A 238 13.69 -13.60 1.80
C GLU A 238 12.22 -13.35 2.18
N VAL A 239 11.49 -12.59 1.34
CA VAL A 239 10.06 -12.33 1.54
C VAL A 239 9.24 -13.59 1.28
N VAL A 240 9.57 -14.32 0.23
CA VAL A 240 8.90 -15.58 -0.13
C VAL A 240 9.10 -16.62 0.98
N GLU A 241 10.29 -16.72 1.55
CA GLU A 241 10.59 -17.64 2.66
C GLU A 241 9.76 -17.33 3.92
N ILE A 242 9.68 -16.06 4.32
CA ILE A 242 8.83 -15.62 5.43
C ILE A 242 7.37 -16.02 5.20
N LEU A 243 6.87 -15.80 3.98
CA LEU A 243 5.49 -16.12 3.63
C LEU A 243 5.23 -17.63 3.59
N ARG A 244 6.16 -18.43 3.07
CA ARG A 244 6.06 -19.90 3.08
C ARG A 244 5.97 -20.42 4.52
N LYS A 245 6.87 -20.00 5.41
CA LYS A 245 6.83 -20.35 6.84
C LYS A 245 5.49 -20.00 7.50
N TYR A 246 4.95 -18.83 7.16
CA TYR A 246 3.62 -18.44 7.66
C TYR A 246 2.53 -19.42 7.19
N TYR A 247 2.47 -19.72 5.89
CA TYR A 247 1.43 -20.59 5.33
C TYR A 247 1.56 -22.06 5.75
N GLU A 248 2.76 -22.56 6.02
CA GLU A 248 2.98 -23.88 6.63
C GLU A 248 2.30 -24.02 7.99
N GLY A 249 2.21 -22.92 8.75
CA GLY A 249 1.54 -22.88 10.05
C GLY A 249 0.02 -22.64 10.00
N VAL A 250 -0.56 -22.36 8.82
CA VAL A 250 -1.99 -22.05 8.67
C VAL A 250 -2.79 -23.33 8.48
N THR A 251 -3.65 -23.65 9.46
CA THR A 251 -4.55 -24.82 9.42
C THR A 251 -5.87 -24.52 8.73
N ASP A 252 -6.41 -23.30 8.90
CA ASP A 252 -7.70 -22.89 8.33
C ASP A 252 -7.50 -22.17 7.00
N LYS A 253 -7.79 -22.86 5.89
CA LYS A 253 -7.70 -22.29 4.53
C LYS A 253 -8.95 -21.49 4.21
N VAL A 254 -8.78 -20.19 3.95
CA VAL A 254 -9.86 -19.30 3.46
C VAL A 254 -9.81 -19.22 1.95
N GLU A 255 -10.96 -19.40 1.29
CA GLU A 255 -11.07 -19.26 -0.17
C GLU A 255 -10.72 -17.83 -0.60
N ILE A 256 -9.70 -17.69 -1.44
CA ILE A 256 -9.24 -16.41 -1.98
C ILE A 256 -9.84 -16.20 -3.37
N LYS A 257 -10.84 -15.32 -3.47
CA LYS A 257 -11.47 -14.97 -4.75
C LYS A 257 -10.58 -14.02 -5.56
N THR A 258 -10.37 -14.36 -6.82
CA THR A 258 -9.63 -13.51 -7.78
C THR A 258 -10.59 -12.61 -8.56
N HIS A 259 -10.16 -11.40 -8.90
CA HIS A 259 -10.91 -10.40 -9.67
C HIS A 259 -10.10 -9.98 -10.91
N LYS A 260 -10.74 -9.36 -11.90
CA LYS A 260 -10.09 -8.89 -13.14
C LYS A 260 -8.86 -8.04 -12.88
N ALA A 261 -8.94 -7.13 -11.92
CA ALA A 261 -7.79 -6.32 -11.50
C ALA A 261 -6.59 -7.16 -11.01
N ALA A 262 -6.82 -8.36 -10.45
CA ALA A 262 -5.76 -9.25 -9.98
C ALA A 262 -5.17 -10.14 -11.09
N THR A 263 -5.95 -10.45 -12.12
CA THR A 263 -5.59 -11.37 -13.21
C THR A 263 -5.13 -10.68 -14.48
N GLY A 264 -5.27 -9.35 -14.54
CA GLY A 264 -4.84 -8.59 -15.71
C GLY A 264 -5.84 -8.59 -16.89
N GLN A 265 -7.08 -8.92 -16.61
CA GLN A 265 -8.15 -8.89 -17.61
C GLN A 265 -8.92 -7.58 -17.63
#